data_18b26b9781089795eb01ff20321eb952
#
_entry.id   18b26b9781089795eb01ff20321eb952
#
_cell.length_a   1.000
_cell.length_b   1.000
_cell.length_c   1.000
_cell.angle_alpha   90.00
_cell.angle_beta   90.00
_cell.angle_gamma   90.00
#
_symmetry.space_group_name_H-M   'P 1'
#
loop_
_entity.id
_entity.type
_entity.pdbx_description
1 polymer ?
#
loop_
_entity_poly.entity_id
_entity_poly.type
_entity_poly.pdbx_seq_one_letter_code
_entity_poly.pdbx_strand_id
1 'polypeptide(L)'
;MENEHSVSSHLRLATTEYDRVIRTYIPHYDESRGVQLDLLAAAHVQGTTRIVDLGGGTGSLAEAILERFPQASVLVRDIDPEMLAVAQARLARFANRAELGLASFADPLPPVNAVVSAFALHHMPSLEEKAIVYRQIREAILPGGVFLNNDAAAGPFWPFLRDEWAAFMAGQGFTLKQGYQNLDDWAAEDTYFSVREELGAMELAGFEQAECFWRRGPIAILGAPL
;
A
#
# COMPACT_ATOMS: atom_id res chain seq x y z
N MET A 1 -19.93 9.53 -12.57
CA MET A 1 -20.39 8.52 -11.59
C MET A 1 -19.13 8.17 -10.83
N GLU A 2 -19.03 8.65 -9.60
CA GLU A 2 -17.93 8.29 -8.71
C GLU A 2 -18.05 6.80 -8.44
N ASN A 3 -17.03 6.05 -8.82
CA ASN A 3 -16.92 4.65 -8.45
C ASN A 3 -16.62 4.66 -6.95
N GLU A 4 -17.64 4.43 -6.12
CA GLU A 4 -17.46 4.23 -4.69
C GLU A 4 -16.75 2.88 -4.51
N HIS A 5 -15.41 2.93 -4.52
CA HIS A 5 -14.62 1.75 -4.18
C HIS A 5 -14.87 1.43 -2.70
N SER A 6 -15.39 0.25 -2.42
CA SER A 6 -15.62 -0.25 -1.06
C SER A 6 -14.94 -1.60 -0.90
N VAL A 7 -14.05 -1.71 0.08
CA VAL A 7 -13.36 -2.97 0.41
C VAL A 7 -14.36 -4.07 0.77
N SER A 8 -15.48 -3.73 1.39
CA SER A 8 -16.53 -4.71 1.72
C SER A 8 -17.19 -5.30 0.48
N SER A 9 -17.30 -4.57 -0.62
CA SER A 9 -17.80 -5.08 -1.90
C SER A 9 -16.71 -5.81 -2.69
N HIS A 10 -15.50 -5.26 -2.74
CA HIS A 10 -14.36 -5.82 -3.48
C HIS A 10 -13.92 -7.20 -2.96
N LEU A 11 -13.69 -7.31 -1.65
CA LEU A 11 -13.26 -8.57 -1.01
C LEU A 11 -14.42 -9.41 -0.47
N ARG A 12 -15.66 -8.90 -0.51
CA ARG A 12 -16.85 -9.53 0.12
C ARG A 12 -16.66 -9.85 1.60
N LEU A 13 -15.95 -8.96 2.31
CA LEU A 13 -15.59 -9.10 3.72
C LEU A 13 -16.13 -7.93 4.53
N ALA A 14 -16.51 -8.19 5.77
CA ALA A 14 -16.73 -7.11 6.73
C ALA A 14 -15.38 -6.42 7.03
N THR A 15 -15.36 -5.08 7.06
CA THR A 15 -14.13 -4.27 7.29
C THR A 15 -13.44 -4.64 8.62
N THR A 16 -14.19 -5.08 9.63
CA THR A 16 -13.67 -5.55 10.92
C THR A 16 -12.91 -6.87 10.84
N GLU A 17 -13.15 -7.68 9.80
CA GLU A 17 -12.48 -8.97 9.57
C GLU A 17 -11.25 -8.83 8.65
N TYR A 18 -11.10 -7.67 8.00
CA TYR A 18 -10.11 -7.42 6.96
C TYR A 18 -8.70 -7.84 7.40
N ASP A 19 -8.20 -7.32 8.52
CA ASP A 19 -6.81 -7.58 8.95
C ASP A 19 -6.49 -9.04 9.27
N ARG A 20 -7.49 -9.80 9.68
CA ARG A 20 -7.34 -11.23 9.92
C ARG A 20 -7.29 -12.00 8.60
N VAL A 21 -8.16 -11.62 7.65
CA VAL A 21 -8.37 -12.36 6.42
C VAL A 21 -7.33 -12.01 5.37
N ILE A 22 -6.89 -10.74 5.28
CA ILE A 22 -5.94 -10.29 4.25
C ILE A 22 -4.63 -11.11 4.27
N ARG A 23 -4.17 -11.56 5.43
CA ARG A 23 -3.00 -12.42 5.57
C ARG A 23 -3.16 -13.81 4.96
N THR A 24 -4.40 -14.27 4.77
CA THR A 24 -4.69 -15.53 4.09
C THR A 24 -4.79 -15.37 2.57
N TYR A 25 -4.95 -14.14 2.10
CA TYR A 25 -5.02 -13.77 0.70
C TYR A 25 -3.65 -13.37 0.12
N ILE A 26 -2.89 -12.55 0.84
CA ILE A 26 -1.65 -11.95 0.33
C ILE A 26 -0.43 -12.73 0.83
N PRO A 27 0.36 -13.34 -0.07
CA PRO A 27 1.59 -14.01 0.32
C PRO A 27 2.61 -13.00 0.87
N HIS A 28 3.41 -13.43 1.84
CA HIS A 28 4.48 -12.62 2.44
C HIS A 28 4.04 -11.29 3.08
N TYR A 29 2.76 -11.16 3.42
CA TYR A 29 2.17 -9.92 3.94
C TYR A 29 2.94 -9.33 5.13
N ASP A 30 3.19 -10.13 6.18
CA ASP A 30 3.89 -9.66 7.38
C ASP A 30 5.41 -9.46 7.13
N GLU A 31 6.02 -10.28 6.27
CA GLU A 31 7.42 -10.15 5.87
C GLU A 31 7.65 -8.83 5.11
N SER A 32 6.87 -8.56 4.06
CA SER A 32 7.00 -7.33 3.28
C SER A 32 6.73 -6.07 4.11
N ARG A 33 5.77 -6.12 5.02
CA ARG A 33 5.54 -5.04 5.99
C ARG A 33 6.75 -4.81 6.88
N GLY A 34 7.37 -5.87 7.40
CA GLY A 34 8.61 -5.77 8.18
C GLY A 34 9.72 -5.08 7.41
N VAL A 35 9.93 -5.47 6.16
CA VAL A 35 10.92 -4.84 5.27
C VAL A 35 10.58 -3.38 5.00
N GLN A 36 9.31 -3.03 4.77
CA GLN A 36 8.89 -1.64 4.57
C GLN A 36 9.21 -0.76 5.79
N LEU A 37 9.01 -1.27 7.00
CA LEU A 37 9.38 -0.59 8.24
C LEU A 37 10.90 -0.46 8.41
N ASP A 38 11.69 -1.47 8.00
CA ASP A 38 13.14 -1.42 8.02
C ASP A 38 13.69 -0.38 7.04
N LEU A 39 13.10 -0.28 5.86
CA LEU A 39 13.45 0.76 4.87
C LEU A 39 13.12 2.17 5.39
N LEU A 40 11.98 2.36 6.06
CA LEU A 40 11.67 3.62 6.74
C LEU A 40 12.72 3.96 7.81
N ALA A 41 13.16 2.99 8.59
CA ALA A 41 14.22 3.20 9.59
C ALA A 41 15.56 3.56 8.93
N ALA A 42 15.91 2.92 7.81
CA ALA A 42 17.12 3.18 7.03
C ALA A 42 17.10 4.57 6.37
N ALA A 43 15.94 5.06 5.96
CA ALA A 43 15.76 6.42 5.45
C ALA A 43 15.88 7.52 6.53
N HIS A 44 16.37 7.17 7.73
CA HIS A 44 16.54 8.09 8.85
C HIS A 44 15.28 8.88 9.23
N VAL A 45 14.12 8.22 9.08
CA VAL A 45 12.84 8.71 9.61
C VAL A 45 12.94 8.72 11.14
N GLN A 46 13.73 9.67 11.67
CA GLN A 46 14.00 9.85 13.10
C GLN A 46 13.58 11.25 13.55
N GLY A 47 13.20 11.36 14.81
CA GLY A 47 12.72 12.62 15.36
C GLY A 47 11.25 12.88 15.02
N THR A 48 10.85 14.16 14.98
CA THR A 48 9.48 14.57 14.66
C THR A 48 9.23 14.43 13.16
N THR A 49 8.84 13.23 12.75
CA THR A 49 8.64 12.88 11.34
C THR A 49 7.16 12.76 11.05
N ARG A 50 6.70 13.44 10.00
CA ARG A 50 5.35 13.31 9.48
C ARG A 50 5.33 12.34 8.31
N ILE A 51 4.47 11.33 8.38
CA ILE A 51 4.31 10.27 7.38
C ILE A 51 2.88 10.27 6.88
N VAL A 52 2.67 10.07 5.59
CA VAL A 52 1.36 9.75 5.02
C VAL A 52 1.31 8.25 4.73
N ASP A 53 0.27 7.59 5.23
CA ASP A 53 -0.14 6.23 4.85
C ASP A 53 -1.27 6.36 3.81
N LEU A 54 -0.92 6.21 2.53
CA LEU A 54 -1.79 6.49 1.39
C LEU A 54 -2.53 5.22 0.95
N GLY A 55 -3.86 5.24 1.04
CA GLY A 55 -4.69 4.04 0.96
C GLY A 55 -4.52 3.18 2.22
N GLY A 56 -4.44 3.82 3.40
CA GLY A 56 -4.05 3.16 4.64
C GLY A 56 -5.13 2.30 5.28
N GLY A 57 -6.34 2.28 4.71
CA GLY A 57 -7.43 1.37 5.07
C GLY A 57 -7.74 1.37 6.57
N THR A 58 -7.63 0.21 7.19
CA THR A 58 -7.86 0.01 8.64
C THR A 58 -6.79 0.63 9.54
N GLY A 59 -5.77 1.32 9.00
CA GLY A 59 -4.67 1.90 9.75
C GLY A 59 -3.67 0.89 10.32
N SER A 60 -3.65 -0.33 9.80
CA SER A 60 -2.80 -1.40 10.31
C SER A 60 -1.30 -1.15 10.05
N LEU A 61 -0.92 -0.52 8.92
CA LEU A 61 0.45 -0.08 8.67
C LEU A 61 0.79 1.15 9.54
N ALA A 62 -0.12 2.12 9.61
CA ALA A 62 0.04 3.29 10.47
C ALA A 62 0.27 2.92 11.94
N GLU A 63 -0.47 1.93 12.48
CA GLU A 63 -0.27 1.39 13.82
C GLU A 63 1.15 0.87 14.01
N ALA A 64 1.64 0.03 13.09
CA ALA A 64 3.00 -0.52 13.16
C ALA A 64 4.08 0.56 13.07
N ILE A 65 3.87 1.61 12.26
CA ILE A 65 4.75 2.79 12.18
C ILE A 65 4.78 3.53 13.52
N LEU A 66 3.63 3.84 14.10
CA LEU A 66 3.50 4.59 15.34
C LEU A 66 4.06 3.84 16.56
N GLU A 67 4.01 2.50 16.54
CA GLU A 67 4.66 1.65 17.55
C GLU A 67 6.18 1.67 17.43
N ARG A 68 6.70 1.54 16.19
CA ARG A 68 8.13 1.45 15.93
C ARG A 68 8.85 2.80 16.04
N PHE A 69 8.15 3.90 15.71
CA PHE A 69 8.71 5.26 15.68
C PHE A 69 7.95 6.18 16.66
N PRO A 70 8.33 6.20 17.95
CA PRO A 70 7.55 6.91 18.99
C PRO A 70 7.42 8.42 18.79
N GLN A 71 8.28 9.03 17.98
CA GLN A 71 8.25 10.48 17.67
C GLN A 71 7.59 10.80 16.33
N ALA A 72 7.21 9.78 15.55
CA ALA A 72 6.52 9.98 14.28
C ALA A 72 5.03 10.28 14.49
N SER A 73 4.46 11.03 13.55
CA SER A 73 3.03 11.16 13.35
C SER A 73 2.64 10.62 11.98
N VAL A 74 1.45 10.04 11.87
CA VAL A 74 0.93 9.45 10.63
C VAL A 74 -0.41 10.06 10.29
N LEU A 75 -0.55 10.53 9.04
CA LEU A 75 -1.81 10.86 8.42
C LEU A 75 -2.24 9.67 7.56
N VAL A 76 -3.26 8.95 7.99
CA VAL A 76 -3.90 7.89 7.19
C VAL A 76 -4.88 8.54 6.24
N ARG A 77 -4.74 8.25 4.94
CA ARG A 77 -5.67 8.72 3.91
C ARG A 77 -6.29 7.53 3.20
N ASP A 78 -7.61 7.51 3.13
CA ASP A 78 -8.36 6.49 2.42
C ASP A 78 -9.65 7.07 1.84
N ILE A 79 -10.17 6.47 0.80
CA ILE A 79 -11.45 6.86 0.18
C ILE A 79 -12.64 6.17 0.85
N ASP A 80 -12.41 5.06 1.56
CA ASP A 80 -13.45 4.26 2.19
C ASP A 80 -13.70 4.72 3.64
N PRO A 81 -14.85 5.34 3.96
CA PRO A 81 -15.16 5.81 5.31
C PRO A 81 -15.33 4.68 6.33
N GLU A 82 -15.72 3.47 5.90
CA GLU A 82 -15.85 2.31 6.79
C GLU A 82 -14.47 1.82 7.25
N MET A 83 -13.48 1.81 6.34
CA MET A 83 -12.09 1.51 6.67
C MET A 83 -11.52 2.54 7.64
N LEU A 84 -11.76 3.84 7.41
CA LEU A 84 -11.33 4.90 8.31
C LEU A 84 -12.00 4.83 9.69
N ALA A 85 -13.23 4.36 9.80
CA ALA A 85 -13.88 4.14 11.09
C ALA A 85 -13.16 3.04 11.91
N VAL A 86 -12.68 1.98 11.25
CA VAL A 86 -11.85 0.95 11.89
C VAL A 86 -10.48 1.52 12.28
N ALA A 87 -9.85 2.31 11.39
CA ALA A 87 -8.59 2.99 11.67
C ALA A 87 -8.70 3.93 12.88
N GLN A 88 -9.80 4.68 13.01
CA GLN A 88 -10.04 5.56 14.14
C GLN A 88 -10.06 4.80 15.48
N ALA A 89 -10.77 3.70 15.53
CA ALA A 89 -10.82 2.87 16.74
C ALA A 89 -9.43 2.29 17.08
N ARG A 90 -8.71 1.79 16.08
CA ARG A 90 -7.36 1.22 16.23
C ARG A 90 -6.34 2.24 16.73
N LEU A 91 -6.33 3.42 16.11
CA LEU A 91 -5.30 4.43 16.33
C LEU A 91 -5.62 5.38 17.50
N ALA A 92 -6.78 5.25 18.13
CA ALA A 92 -7.21 6.13 19.24
C ALA A 92 -6.17 6.23 20.38
N ARG A 93 -5.43 5.16 20.67
CA ARG A 93 -4.38 5.12 21.71
C ARG A 93 -3.17 6.00 21.41
N PHE A 94 -2.96 6.39 20.15
CA PHE A 94 -1.83 7.23 19.73
C PHE A 94 -2.14 8.74 19.79
N ALA A 95 -3.36 9.10 20.17
CA ALA A 95 -3.80 10.49 20.34
C ALA A 95 -3.47 11.39 19.12
N ASN A 96 -2.78 12.52 19.35
CA ASN A 96 -2.43 13.49 18.32
C ASN A 96 -1.33 13.04 17.33
N ARG A 97 -0.81 11.82 17.46
CA ARG A 97 0.16 11.27 16.50
C ARG A 97 -0.49 10.55 15.32
N ALA A 98 -1.80 10.30 15.37
CA ALA A 98 -2.57 9.70 14.29
C ALA A 98 -3.65 10.69 13.83
N GLU A 99 -3.62 11.01 12.55
CA GLU A 99 -4.65 11.81 11.87
C GLU A 99 -5.31 10.94 10.81
N LEU A 100 -6.60 11.15 10.55
CA LEU A 100 -7.36 10.44 9.50
C LEU A 100 -7.92 11.45 8.51
N GLY A 101 -7.86 11.13 7.23
CA GLY A 101 -8.38 11.97 6.15
C GLY A 101 -9.14 11.15 5.12
N LEU A 102 -10.44 11.43 4.96
CA LEU A 102 -11.21 10.89 3.84
C LEU A 102 -10.77 11.61 2.57
N ALA A 103 -10.11 10.90 1.67
CA ALA A 103 -9.52 11.48 0.48
C ALA A 103 -9.17 10.42 -0.55
N SER A 104 -9.22 10.80 -1.83
CA SER A 104 -8.74 9.99 -2.95
C SER A 104 -7.23 10.12 -3.14
N PHE A 105 -6.64 9.27 -3.99
CA PHE A 105 -5.24 9.41 -4.40
C PHE A 105 -4.96 10.72 -5.16
N ALA A 106 -5.98 11.28 -5.81
CA ALA A 106 -5.85 12.52 -6.56
C ALA A 106 -5.85 13.79 -5.70
N ASP A 107 -6.22 13.68 -4.42
CA ASP A 107 -6.25 14.85 -3.53
C ASP A 107 -4.84 15.27 -3.11
N PRO A 108 -4.54 16.58 -3.03
CA PRO A 108 -3.20 17.06 -2.69
C PRO A 108 -2.70 16.55 -1.34
N LEU A 109 -1.42 16.21 -1.27
CA LEU A 109 -0.74 15.80 -0.06
C LEU A 109 -0.10 17.01 0.67
N PRO A 110 -0.11 17.04 2.00
CA PRO A 110 0.66 18.05 2.74
C PRO A 110 2.18 17.76 2.63
N PRO A 111 3.05 18.75 2.90
CA PRO A 111 4.48 18.49 3.03
C PRO A 111 4.77 17.47 4.14
N VAL A 112 5.53 16.42 3.81
CA VAL A 112 5.82 15.27 4.70
C VAL A 112 7.24 14.74 4.52
N ASN A 113 7.70 13.95 5.47
CA ASN A 113 9.02 13.32 5.40
C ASN A 113 8.97 11.97 4.68
N ALA A 114 7.83 11.29 4.73
CA ALA A 114 7.65 10.04 3.99
C ALA A 114 6.21 9.86 3.53
N VAL A 115 6.05 9.18 2.41
CA VAL A 115 4.78 8.60 1.97
C VAL A 115 4.98 7.09 1.89
N VAL A 116 4.09 6.35 2.52
CA VAL A 116 4.01 4.90 2.40
C VAL A 116 2.67 4.51 1.81
N SER A 117 2.63 3.41 1.08
CA SER A 117 1.41 2.77 0.63
C SER A 117 1.59 1.26 0.74
N ALA A 118 0.53 0.54 1.08
CA ALA A 118 0.56 -0.91 1.12
C ALA A 118 -0.74 -1.49 0.59
N PHE A 119 -0.65 -2.25 -0.50
CA PHE A 119 -1.78 -2.94 -1.15
C PHE A 119 -2.95 -2.00 -1.47
N ALA A 120 -2.63 -0.85 -2.10
CA ALA A 120 -3.62 0.16 -2.43
C ALA A 120 -3.47 0.75 -3.84
N LEU A 121 -2.24 0.99 -4.32
CA LEU A 121 -2.04 1.66 -5.60
C LEU A 121 -2.31 0.78 -6.83
N HIS A 122 -2.49 -0.54 -6.65
CA HIS A 122 -2.95 -1.43 -7.71
C HIS A 122 -4.41 -1.17 -8.14
N HIS A 123 -5.19 -0.43 -7.36
CA HIS A 123 -6.53 0.02 -7.77
C HIS A 123 -6.51 1.13 -8.82
N MET A 124 -5.33 1.66 -9.16
CA MET A 124 -5.22 2.65 -10.23
C MET A 124 -5.18 1.96 -11.60
N PRO A 125 -6.08 2.34 -12.53
CA PRO A 125 -6.31 1.56 -13.75
C PRO A 125 -5.25 1.75 -14.82
N SER A 126 -4.39 2.79 -14.73
CA SER A 126 -3.39 3.09 -15.76
C SER A 126 -2.08 3.61 -15.18
N LEU A 127 -0.99 3.45 -15.93
CA LEU A 127 0.32 4.01 -15.59
C LEU A 127 0.32 5.54 -15.68
N GLU A 128 -0.49 6.11 -16.55
CA GLU A 128 -0.65 7.55 -16.70
C GLU A 128 -1.23 8.16 -15.41
N GLU A 129 -2.27 7.56 -14.88
CA GLU A 129 -2.87 8.00 -13.60
C GLU A 129 -1.90 7.79 -12.43
N LYS A 130 -1.21 6.64 -12.39
CA LYS A 130 -0.15 6.39 -11.39
C LYS A 130 0.95 7.43 -11.45
N ALA A 131 1.43 7.81 -12.64
CA ALA A 131 2.47 8.83 -12.81
C ALA A 131 2.01 10.20 -12.28
N ILE A 132 0.73 10.54 -12.37
CA ILE A 132 0.18 11.78 -11.79
C ILE A 132 0.24 11.69 -10.25
N VAL A 133 -0.20 10.59 -9.67
CA VAL A 133 -0.15 10.39 -8.20
C VAL A 133 1.30 10.33 -7.71
N TYR A 134 2.19 9.65 -8.41
CA TYR A 134 3.62 9.62 -8.08
C TYR A 134 4.25 11.01 -8.10
N ARG A 135 3.86 11.88 -9.04
CA ARG A 135 4.32 13.27 -9.07
C ARG A 135 3.83 14.06 -7.87
N GLN A 136 2.57 13.92 -7.48
CA GLN A 136 2.03 14.56 -6.27
C GLN A 136 2.75 14.07 -5.01
N ILE A 137 3.03 12.77 -4.92
CA ILE A 137 3.82 12.18 -3.83
C ILE A 137 5.23 12.81 -3.81
N ARG A 138 5.89 12.85 -4.97
CA ARG A 138 7.24 13.43 -5.12
C ARG A 138 7.29 14.90 -4.68
N GLU A 139 6.28 15.70 -5.05
CA GLU A 139 6.18 17.12 -4.70
C GLU A 139 5.88 17.35 -3.22
N ALA A 140 5.20 16.42 -2.56
CA ALA A 140 4.87 16.49 -1.14
C ALA A 140 6.02 16.07 -0.22
N ILE A 141 6.93 15.23 -0.69
CA ILE A 141 8.04 14.73 0.14
C ILE A 141 9.13 15.79 0.25
N LEU A 142 9.49 16.13 1.50
CA LEU A 142 10.57 17.04 1.82
C LEU A 142 11.94 16.44 1.45
N PRO A 143 12.97 17.27 1.17
CA PRO A 143 14.33 16.78 0.89
C PRO A 143 14.84 15.85 1.99
N GLY A 144 15.43 14.72 1.60
CA GLY A 144 15.87 13.66 2.50
C GLY A 144 14.77 12.72 2.98
N GLY A 145 13.56 12.85 2.41
CA GLY A 145 12.44 11.95 2.68
C GLY A 145 12.44 10.73 1.77
N VAL A 146 11.37 9.91 1.86
CA VAL A 146 11.26 8.65 1.10
C VAL A 146 9.83 8.34 0.70
N PHE A 147 9.68 7.73 -0.45
CA PHE A 147 8.45 7.05 -0.89
C PHE A 147 8.66 5.54 -0.89
N LEU A 148 7.71 4.78 -0.32
CA LEU A 148 7.72 3.31 -0.32
C LEU A 148 6.32 2.77 -0.65
N ASN A 149 6.19 2.05 -1.75
CA ASN A 149 4.99 1.32 -2.15
C ASN A 149 5.22 -0.18 -2.02
N ASN A 150 4.48 -0.85 -1.12
CA ASN A 150 4.45 -2.30 -0.97
C ASN A 150 3.19 -2.82 -1.66
N ASP A 151 3.34 -3.47 -2.82
CA ASP A 151 2.19 -3.83 -3.63
C ASP A 151 2.43 -5.10 -4.46
N ALA A 152 1.36 -5.59 -5.10
CA ALA A 152 1.45 -6.66 -6.07
C ALA A 152 2.06 -6.14 -7.39
N ALA A 153 2.97 -6.92 -7.96
CA ALA A 153 3.63 -6.60 -9.22
C ALA A 153 3.61 -7.78 -10.18
N ALA A 154 3.06 -7.55 -11.37
CA ALA A 154 3.05 -8.51 -12.46
C ALA A 154 4.42 -8.62 -13.16
N GLY A 155 4.44 -9.11 -14.39
CA GLY A 155 5.63 -9.19 -15.23
C GLY A 155 5.53 -10.33 -16.25
N PRO A 156 6.61 -10.61 -17.00
CA PRO A 156 6.61 -11.62 -18.06
C PRO A 156 6.23 -13.04 -17.59
N PHE A 157 6.45 -13.34 -16.32
CA PHE A 157 6.10 -14.60 -15.69
C PHE A 157 4.81 -14.53 -14.87
N TRP A 158 3.90 -13.62 -15.21
CA TRP A 158 2.65 -13.47 -14.48
C TRP A 158 1.83 -14.77 -14.31
N PRO A 159 1.71 -15.67 -15.31
CA PRO A 159 1.03 -16.94 -15.08
C PRO A 159 1.65 -17.77 -13.95
N PHE A 160 2.98 -17.84 -13.88
CA PHE A 160 3.69 -18.54 -12.80
C PHE A 160 3.46 -17.87 -11.44
N LEU A 161 3.50 -16.53 -11.38
CA LEU A 161 3.24 -15.78 -10.14
C LEU A 161 1.79 -15.96 -9.65
N ARG A 162 0.83 -16.06 -10.56
CA ARG A 162 -0.56 -16.40 -10.22
C ARG A 162 -0.68 -17.81 -9.65
N ASP A 163 0.05 -18.78 -10.21
CA ASP A 163 0.06 -20.15 -9.71
C ASP A 163 0.60 -20.22 -8.29
N GLU A 164 1.72 -19.50 -8.01
CA GLU A 164 2.26 -19.38 -6.65
C GLU A 164 1.27 -18.71 -5.69
N TRP A 165 0.59 -17.67 -6.13
CA TRP A 165 -0.39 -16.94 -5.29
C TRP A 165 -1.62 -17.81 -4.97
N ALA A 166 -2.18 -18.49 -5.98
CA ALA A 166 -3.29 -19.41 -5.78
C ALA A 166 -2.91 -20.59 -4.87
N ALA A 167 -1.68 -21.13 -5.04
CA ALA A 167 -1.15 -22.18 -4.17
C ALA A 167 -0.93 -21.70 -2.73
N PHE A 168 -0.48 -20.46 -2.52
CA PHE A 168 -0.39 -19.87 -1.19
C PHE A 168 -1.78 -19.83 -0.53
N MET A 169 -2.81 -19.29 -1.21
CA MET A 169 -4.18 -19.25 -0.66
C MET A 169 -4.69 -20.67 -0.36
N ALA A 170 -4.37 -21.66 -1.19
CA ALA A 170 -4.73 -23.05 -0.91
C ALA A 170 -4.09 -23.57 0.38
N GLY A 171 -2.86 -23.16 0.69
CA GLY A 171 -2.18 -23.45 1.95
C GLY A 171 -2.82 -22.76 3.16
N GLN A 172 -3.64 -21.72 2.94
CA GLN A 172 -4.36 -20.99 3.98
C GLN A 172 -5.80 -21.49 4.20
N GLY A 173 -6.20 -22.58 3.56
CA GLY A 173 -7.51 -23.20 3.75
C GLY A 173 -8.51 -23.00 2.61
N PHE A 174 -8.14 -22.28 1.55
CA PHE A 174 -8.91 -22.25 0.31
C PHE A 174 -8.66 -23.51 -0.52
N THR A 175 -9.51 -23.81 -1.46
CA THR A 175 -9.15 -24.74 -2.55
C THR A 175 -8.32 -23.98 -3.60
N LEU A 176 -7.50 -24.70 -4.36
CA LEU A 176 -6.74 -24.09 -5.46
C LEU A 176 -7.67 -23.36 -6.46
N LYS A 177 -8.85 -23.96 -6.74
CA LYS A 177 -9.87 -23.34 -7.59
C LYS A 177 -10.38 -22.01 -7.02
N GLN A 178 -10.61 -21.92 -5.71
CA GLN A 178 -10.99 -20.67 -5.05
C GLN A 178 -9.88 -19.64 -5.11
N GLY A 179 -8.60 -20.07 -4.97
CA GLY A 179 -7.47 -19.16 -5.14
C GLY A 179 -7.45 -18.50 -6.52
N TYR A 180 -7.61 -19.27 -7.59
CA TYR A 180 -7.70 -18.70 -8.94
C TYR A 180 -8.94 -17.81 -9.12
N GLN A 181 -10.09 -18.22 -8.57
CA GLN A 181 -11.31 -17.45 -8.68
C GLN A 181 -11.17 -16.07 -7.99
N ASN A 182 -10.54 -16.03 -6.80
CA ASN A 182 -10.28 -14.76 -6.12
C ASN A 182 -9.40 -13.84 -7.00
N LEU A 183 -8.33 -14.37 -7.61
CA LEU A 183 -7.46 -13.58 -8.50
C LEU A 183 -8.18 -13.09 -9.76
N ASP A 184 -9.13 -13.86 -10.29
CA ASP A 184 -9.96 -13.45 -11.43
C ASP A 184 -11.00 -12.39 -11.04
N ASP A 185 -11.62 -12.54 -9.86
CA ASP A 185 -12.58 -11.57 -9.32
C ASP A 185 -11.89 -10.21 -9.05
N TRP A 186 -10.69 -10.21 -8.45
CA TRP A 186 -9.93 -8.99 -8.17
C TRP A 186 -9.45 -8.29 -9.45
N ALA A 187 -9.10 -9.04 -10.49
CA ALA A 187 -8.67 -8.47 -11.77
C ALA A 187 -9.75 -7.59 -12.46
N ALA A 188 -10.98 -7.57 -11.95
CA ALA A 188 -12.01 -6.65 -12.42
C ALA A 188 -11.80 -5.20 -11.93
N GLU A 189 -11.11 -5.02 -10.80
CA GLU A 189 -10.88 -3.72 -10.14
C GLU A 189 -9.37 -3.43 -9.97
N ASP A 190 -8.53 -4.46 -9.96
CA ASP A 190 -7.10 -4.35 -9.73
C ASP A 190 -6.32 -4.38 -11.05
N THR A 191 -5.30 -3.54 -11.13
CA THR A 191 -4.35 -3.52 -12.24
C THR A 191 -2.93 -3.70 -11.73
N TYR A 192 -2.32 -4.85 -12.05
CA TYR A 192 -0.95 -5.17 -11.63
C TYR A 192 0.02 -4.89 -12.76
N PHE A 193 0.82 -3.84 -12.62
CA PHE A 193 1.91 -3.53 -13.55
C PHE A 193 3.18 -4.29 -13.18
N SER A 194 4.10 -4.43 -14.13
CA SER A 194 5.41 -4.98 -13.83
C SER A 194 6.26 -3.99 -13.02
N VAL A 195 7.25 -4.51 -12.28
CA VAL A 195 8.24 -3.66 -11.58
C VAL A 195 8.86 -2.63 -12.53
N ARG A 196 9.17 -3.01 -13.77
CA ARG A 196 9.75 -2.10 -14.77
C ARG A 196 8.81 -0.95 -15.12
N GLU A 197 7.52 -1.23 -15.32
CA GLU A 197 6.52 -0.23 -15.67
C GLU A 197 6.29 0.72 -14.50
N GLU A 198 6.19 0.19 -13.29
CA GLU A 198 6.05 1.00 -12.05
C GLU A 198 7.26 1.93 -11.86
N LEU A 199 8.49 1.41 -11.95
CA LEU A 199 9.70 2.22 -11.84
C LEU A 199 9.77 3.28 -12.95
N GLY A 200 9.40 2.94 -14.19
CA GLY A 200 9.31 3.91 -15.28
C GLY A 200 8.30 5.03 -15.02
N ALA A 201 7.13 4.71 -14.42
CA ALA A 201 6.15 5.71 -14.02
C ALA A 201 6.67 6.62 -12.89
N MET A 202 7.43 6.07 -11.93
CA MET A 202 8.10 6.86 -10.88
C MET A 202 9.17 7.78 -11.47
N GLU A 203 10.00 7.29 -12.40
CA GLU A 203 11.03 8.10 -13.10
C GLU A 203 10.39 9.27 -13.88
N LEU A 204 9.30 9.01 -14.62
CA LEU A 204 8.52 10.03 -15.30
C LEU A 204 7.90 11.08 -14.34
N ALA A 205 7.62 10.68 -13.13
CA ALA A 205 7.14 11.55 -12.05
C ALA A 205 8.26 12.38 -11.38
N GLY A 206 9.53 12.12 -11.72
CA GLY A 206 10.69 12.86 -11.22
C GLY A 206 11.43 12.20 -10.04
N PHE A 207 11.20 10.92 -9.77
CA PHE A 207 12.01 10.16 -8.84
C PHE A 207 13.30 9.67 -9.54
N GLU A 208 14.43 10.26 -9.19
CA GLU A 208 15.72 9.96 -9.85
C GLU A 208 16.35 8.63 -9.44
N GLN A 209 15.97 8.10 -8.27
CA GLN A 209 16.52 6.88 -7.67
C GLN A 209 15.43 5.85 -7.38
N ALA A 210 14.47 5.71 -8.30
CA ALA A 210 13.40 4.70 -8.17
C ALA A 210 13.99 3.29 -8.26
N GLU A 211 13.70 2.44 -7.27
CA GLU A 211 14.25 1.09 -7.17
C GLU A 211 13.22 0.09 -6.59
N CYS A 212 13.45 -1.18 -6.90
CA CYS A 212 12.78 -2.30 -6.24
C CYS A 212 13.67 -2.78 -5.09
N PHE A 213 13.31 -2.39 -3.87
CA PHE A 213 14.08 -2.71 -2.65
C PHE A 213 13.88 -4.15 -2.19
N TRP A 214 12.75 -4.74 -2.51
CA TRP A 214 12.44 -6.11 -2.15
C TRP A 214 11.39 -6.69 -3.09
N ARG A 215 11.53 -7.99 -3.42
CA ARG A 215 10.52 -8.74 -4.16
C ARG A 215 10.50 -10.20 -3.73
N ARG A 216 9.31 -10.74 -3.52
CA ARG A 216 9.10 -12.17 -3.32
C ARG A 216 7.80 -12.61 -3.97
N GLY A 217 7.90 -13.51 -4.96
CA GLY A 217 6.76 -13.91 -5.77
C GLY A 217 6.07 -12.71 -6.41
N PRO A 218 4.75 -12.56 -6.24
CA PRO A 218 3.97 -11.44 -6.79
C PRO A 218 4.07 -10.15 -5.98
N ILE A 219 4.69 -10.13 -4.80
CA ILE A 219 4.76 -8.94 -3.93
C ILE A 219 6.11 -8.25 -4.07
N ALA A 220 6.10 -6.92 -4.17
CA ALA A 220 7.29 -6.09 -4.27
C ALA A 220 7.18 -4.81 -3.44
N ILE A 221 8.33 -4.30 -2.97
CA ILE A 221 8.45 -2.96 -2.40
C ILE A 221 9.26 -2.11 -3.36
N LEU A 222 8.60 -1.10 -3.90
CA LEU A 222 9.16 -0.12 -4.81
C LEU A 222 9.21 1.24 -4.12
N GLY A 223 10.11 2.11 -4.53
CA GLY A 223 10.16 3.45 -3.98
C GLY A 223 11.43 4.19 -4.36
N ALA A 224 11.62 5.33 -3.73
CA ALA A 224 12.80 6.17 -3.92
C ALA A 224 13.06 7.05 -2.70
N PRO A 225 14.33 7.28 -2.31
CA PRO A 225 14.72 8.42 -1.48
C PRO A 225 14.68 9.72 -2.30
N LEU A 226 14.58 10.88 -1.61
CA LEU A 226 14.58 12.23 -2.22
C LEU A 226 15.71 13.10 -1.67
#